data_bb01c71544f859e8a6f67fa27b30a4af
#
_entry.id   bb01c71544f859e8a6f67fa27b30a4af
#
_cell.length_a   1.000
_cell.length_b   1.000
_cell.length_c   1.000
_cell.angle_alpha   90.00
_cell.angle_beta   90.00
_cell.angle_gamma   90.00
#
_symmetry.space_group_name_H-M   'P 1'
#
loop_
_entity.id
_entity.type
_entity.pdbx_description
1 polymer ?
#
loop_
_entity_poly.entity_id
_entity_poly.type
_entity_poly.pdbx_seq_one_letter_code
_entity_poly.pdbx_strand_id
1 'polypeptide(L)'
;LYDAARNTSREQFQQEFRLTSEFDGFFNFVAGAAYYEDNLKFVVFGNLGFVDLISPTGTSGALQFANVAEIQATSQDRESSALYLDTTFDFTDQVKLTLGVRRSEDEKDFSRQQYASDGAGFALIFTPDQYLGPWTNPLADETFGLNYNASKDFSATTWRAVLDYQVDENTMVYGSIATGYVAGGFT
;
A
#
# COMPACT_ATOMS: atom_id res chain seq x y z
N LEU A 1 24.16 -7.44 21.26
CA LEU A 1 23.25 -6.30 21.17
C LEU A 1 22.59 -6.31 19.78
N TYR A 2 21.30 -6.08 19.72
CA TYR A 2 20.56 -5.88 18.48
C TYR A 2 20.35 -4.38 18.31
N ASP A 3 20.74 -3.86 17.17
CA ASP A 3 20.49 -2.47 16.79
C ASP A 3 19.75 -2.46 15.44
N ALA A 4 18.75 -1.61 15.30
CA ALA A 4 17.97 -1.50 14.09
C ALA A 4 17.67 -0.04 13.76
N ALA A 5 17.78 0.30 12.51
CA ALA A 5 17.40 1.60 11.98
C ALA A 5 16.50 1.43 10.77
N ARG A 6 15.61 2.39 10.55
CA ARG A 6 14.72 2.43 9.38
C ARG A 6 14.73 3.82 8.77
N ASN A 7 14.90 3.87 7.47
CA ASN A 7 14.66 5.08 6.68
C ASN A 7 13.49 4.83 5.73
N THR A 8 12.58 5.80 5.60
CA THR A 8 11.37 5.67 4.79
C THR A 8 11.15 6.96 4.01
N SER A 9 10.91 6.82 2.72
CA SER A 9 10.41 7.87 1.82
C SER A 9 9.06 7.45 1.27
N ARG A 10 8.09 8.35 1.26
CA ARG A 10 6.78 8.11 0.69
C ARG A 10 6.28 9.36 -0.01
N GLU A 11 5.83 9.19 -1.23
CA GLU A 11 5.21 10.21 -2.05
C GLU A 11 3.83 9.74 -2.47
N GLN A 12 2.85 10.65 -2.39
CA GLN A 12 1.46 10.33 -2.74
C GLN A 12 0.88 11.45 -3.59
N PHE A 13 0.14 11.06 -4.60
CA PHE A 13 -0.66 11.97 -5.43
C PHE A 13 -2.09 11.45 -5.49
N GLN A 14 -3.06 12.35 -5.35
CA GLN A 14 -4.47 12.02 -5.48
C GLN A 14 -5.21 13.13 -6.23
N GLN A 15 -6.05 12.73 -7.18
CA GLN A 15 -6.92 13.63 -7.92
C GLN A 15 -8.29 13.00 -8.05
N GLU A 16 -9.34 13.80 -7.80
CA GLU A 16 -10.72 13.39 -7.99
C GLU A 16 -11.48 14.48 -8.77
N PHE A 17 -12.27 14.05 -9.74
CA PHE A 17 -13.25 14.87 -10.42
C PHE A 17 -14.63 14.36 -10.06
N ARG A 18 -15.50 15.29 -9.66
CA ARG A 18 -16.87 14.98 -9.25
C ARG A 18 -17.85 15.89 -9.95
N LEU A 19 -18.89 15.30 -10.48
CA LEU A 19 -20.05 15.97 -11.06
C LEU A 19 -21.29 15.63 -10.24
N THR A 20 -21.99 16.64 -9.75
CA THR A 20 -23.22 16.48 -8.97
C THR A 20 -24.35 17.17 -9.70
N SER A 21 -25.50 16.50 -9.85
CA SER A 21 -26.73 17.12 -10.34
C SER A 21 -27.53 17.70 -9.17
N GLU A 22 -28.26 18.77 -9.45
CA GLU A 22 -29.23 19.39 -8.53
C GLU A 22 -30.51 19.68 -9.32
N PHE A 23 -31.25 18.61 -9.68
CA PHE A 23 -32.51 18.71 -10.39
C PHE A 23 -33.66 18.81 -9.40
N ASP A 24 -34.66 19.64 -9.73
CA ASP A 24 -35.92 19.75 -8.96
C ASP A 24 -36.86 18.55 -9.12
N GLY A 25 -36.37 17.42 -9.65
CA GLY A 25 -37.17 16.24 -9.95
C GLY A 25 -36.85 15.07 -9.03
N PHE A 26 -37.50 13.95 -9.31
CA PHE A 26 -37.36 12.71 -8.56
C PHE A 26 -35.98 12.03 -8.70
N PHE A 27 -35.08 12.55 -9.53
CA PHE A 27 -33.82 11.93 -9.88
C PHE A 27 -32.64 12.89 -9.71
N ASN A 28 -31.63 12.48 -8.99
CA ASN A 28 -30.34 13.15 -8.93
C ASN A 28 -29.20 12.13 -9.01
N PHE A 29 -28.00 12.60 -9.33
CA PHE A 29 -26.82 11.75 -9.40
C PHE A 29 -25.55 12.46 -8.94
N VAL A 30 -24.58 11.65 -8.53
CA VAL A 30 -23.18 12.03 -8.37
C VAL A 30 -22.35 11.06 -9.21
N ALA A 31 -21.58 11.58 -10.16
CA ALA A 31 -20.64 10.81 -10.95
C ALA A 31 -19.22 11.32 -10.69
N GLY A 32 -18.24 10.44 -10.73
CA GLY A 32 -16.85 10.87 -10.57
C GLY A 32 -15.84 9.90 -11.08
N ALA A 33 -14.62 10.44 -11.23
CA ALA A 33 -13.40 9.72 -11.56
C ALA A 33 -12.34 10.06 -10.51
N ALA A 34 -11.65 9.05 -10.01
CA ALA A 34 -10.58 9.21 -9.04
C ALA A 34 -9.31 8.52 -9.55
N TYR A 35 -8.17 9.16 -9.30
CA TYR A 35 -6.84 8.62 -9.52
C TYR A 35 -6.02 8.78 -8.25
N TYR A 36 -5.23 7.77 -7.94
CA TYR A 36 -4.35 7.74 -6.78
C TYR A 36 -3.05 7.05 -7.15
N GLU A 37 -1.94 7.63 -6.74
CA GLU A 37 -0.60 7.09 -6.86
C GLU A 37 0.11 7.15 -5.51
N ASP A 38 0.86 6.10 -5.16
CA ASP A 38 1.58 5.98 -3.90
C ASP A 38 2.90 5.24 -4.12
N ASN A 39 4.00 5.96 -3.96
CA ASN A 39 5.35 5.47 -4.08
C ASN A 39 5.95 5.38 -2.67
N LEU A 40 6.15 4.17 -2.19
CA LEU A 40 6.75 3.88 -0.89
C LEU A 40 8.09 3.20 -1.06
N LYS A 41 9.14 3.79 -0.48
CA LYS A 41 10.46 3.20 -0.40
C LYS A 41 10.91 3.17 1.04
N PHE A 42 11.45 2.06 1.50
CA PHE A 42 12.07 2.01 2.80
C PHE A 42 13.27 1.07 2.83
N VAL A 43 14.19 1.40 3.70
CA VAL A 43 15.34 0.56 4.03
C VAL A 43 15.29 0.26 5.51
N VAL A 44 15.40 -1.00 5.85
CA VAL A 44 15.60 -1.47 7.22
C VAL A 44 17.01 -1.99 7.34
N PHE A 45 17.69 -1.52 8.36
CA PHE A 45 18.99 -1.95 8.77
C PHE A 45 18.88 -2.71 10.10
N GLY A 46 19.47 -3.89 10.18
CA GLY A 46 19.57 -4.66 11.41
C GLY A 46 21.00 -5.09 11.66
N ASN A 47 21.52 -4.84 12.86
CA ASN A 47 22.82 -5.34 13.30
C ASN A 47 22.63 -6.41 14.38
N LEU A 48 23.14 -7.59 14.12
CA LEU A 48 23.07 -8.75 15.00
C LEU A 48 24.41 -8.90 15.78
N GLY A 49 24.70 -8.00 16.70
CA GLY A 49 25.91 -8.02 17.52
C GLY A 49 25.97 -9.13 18.60
N PHE A 50 24.95 -9.98 18.72
CA PHE A 50 24.95 -11.09 19.68
C PHE A 50 25.79 -12.29 19.22
N VAL A 51 26.17 -12.34 17.96
CA VAL A 51 27.05 -13.40 17.41
C VAL A 51 28.43 -13.31 18.03
N ASP A 52 28.89 -12.10 18.42
CA ASP A 52 30.12 -11.90 19.16
C ASP A 52 30.11 -12.59 20.54
N LEU A 53 28.93 -12.75 21.12
CA LEU A 53 28.78 -13.36 22.45
C LEU A 53 28.86 -14.90 22.41
N ILE A 54 28.57 -15.50 21.25
CA ILE A 54 28.51 -16.96 21.06
C ILE A 54 29.89 -17.49 20.58
N SER A 55 30.75 -16.63 20.05
CA SER A 55 32.08 -16.98 19.58
C SER A 55 33.18 -16.25 20.36
N PRO A 56 33.46 -16.67 21.61
CA PRO A 56 34.45 -15.96 22.47
C PRO A 56 35.90 -16.19 22.08
N THR A 57 36.20 -16.93 21.04
CA THR A 57 37.58 -17.22 20.64
C THR A 57 37.83 -16.88 19.18
N GLY A 58 38.45 -15.76 18.92
CA GLY A 58 38.94 -15.33 17.63
C GLY A 58 39.93 -16.27 16.92
N THR A 59 39.64 -17.56 16.88
CA THR A 59 40.56 -18.58 16.33
C THR A 59 40.02 -19.38 15.18
N SER A 60 38.87 -19.03 14.63
CA SER A 60 38.46 -19.68 13.39
C SER A 60 38.11 -18.64 12.37
N GLY A 61 38.91 -18.53 11.31
CA GLY A 61 38.64 -17.69 10.12
C GLY A 61 37.32 -18.00 9.39
N ALA A 62 36.42 -18.72 10.04
CA ALA A 62 35.10 -19.04 9.57
C ALA A 62 34.01 -18.14 10.19
N LEU A 63 34.30 -17.34 11.22
CA LEU A 63 33.34 -16.49 11.92
C LEU A 63 33.77 -15.01 11.88
N GLN A 64 34.31 -14.57 10.76
CA GLN A 64 34.41 -13.14 10.44
C GLN A 64 33.04 -12.48 10.24
N PHE A 65 31.95 -13.19 10.53
CA PHE A 65 30.59 -12.70 10.49
C PHE A 65 30.09 -12.14 11.82
N ALA A 66 31.00 -11.84 12.73
CA ALA A 66 30.66 -11.38 14.06
C ALA A 66 29.86 -10.07 14.10
N ASN A 67 29.86 -9.31 13.04
CA ASN A 67 29.05 -8.13 12.85
C ASN A 67 28.19 -8.26 11.57
N VAL A 68 27.31 -9.24 11.53
CA VAL A 68 26.40 -9.38 10.40
C VAL A 68 25.39 -8.25 10.46
N ALA A 69 25.47 -7.38 9.50
CA ALA A 69 24.43 -6.40 9.24
C ALA A 69 23.57 -6.88 8.09
N GLU A 70 22.30 -6.85 8.32
CA GLU A 70 21.30 -7.12 7.30
C GLU A 70 20.68 -5.80 6.85
N ILE A 71 20.66 -5.57 5.54
CA ILE A 71 19.97 -4.44 4.93
C ILE A 71 18.87 -4.99 4.07
N GLN A 72 17.67 -4.55 4.33
CA GLN A 72 16.51 -4.85 3.52
C GLN A 72 15.98 -3.56 2.91
N ALA A 73 16.06 -3.45 1.60
CA ALA A 73 15.45 -2.36 0.84
C ALA A 73 14.15 -2.84 0.18
N THR A 74 13.11 -2.04 0.29
CA THR A 74 11.79 -2.36 -0.29
C THR A 74 11.24 -1.13 -0.99
N SER A 75 10.71 -1.34 -2.21
CA SER A 75 9.89 -0.38 -2.96
C SER A 75 8.52 -0.97 -3.18
N GLN A 76 7.52 -0.16 -3.05
CA GLN A 76 6.16 -0.46 -3.44
C GLN A 76 5.58 0.74 -4.16
N ASP A 77 5.24 0.53 -5.43
CA ASP A 77 4.55 1.49 -6.26
C ASP A 77 3.11 1.01 -6.44
N ARG A 78 2.17 1.92 -6.28
CA ARG A 78 0.75 1.62 -6.42
C ARG A 78 0.09 2.72 -7.23
N GLU A 79 -0.61 2.30 -8.28
CA GLU A 79 -1.55 3.14 -9.01
C GLU A 79 -2.96 2.62 -8.83
N SER A 80 -3.92 3.51 -8.71
CA SER A 80 -5.33 3.16 -8.54
C SER A 80 -6.20 4.15 -9.29
N SER A 81 -7.08 3.64 -10.11
CA SER A 81 -8.09 4.43 -10.80
C SER A 81 -9.50 3.91 -10.50
N ALA A 82 -10.47 4.81 -10.50
CA ALA A 82 -11.84 4.42 -10.30
C ALA A 82 -12.82 5.35 -11.01
N LEU A 83 -13.90 4.75 -11.50
CA LEU A 83 -15.09 5.46 -11.96
C LEU A 83 -16.25 5.07 -11.06
N TYR A 84 -17.09 6.04 -10.70
CA TYR A 84 -18.26 5.77 -9.90
C TYR A 84 -19.45 6.61 -10.32
N LEU A 85 -20.62 6.05 -10.02
CA LEU A 85 -21.92 6.70 -10.21
C LEU A 85 -22.82 6.32 -9.03
N ASP A 86 -23.34 7.32 -8.35
CA ASP A 86 -24.41 7.20 -7.37
C ASP A 86 -25.65 7.93 -7.92
N THR A 87 -26.79 7.26 -7.90
CA THR A 87 -28.08 7.83 -8.33
C THR A 87 -29.04 7.83 -7.16
N THR A 88 -29.81 8.89 -7.03
CA THR A 88 -30.83 9.05 -6.00
C THR A 88 -32.19 9.24 -6.66
N PHE A 89 -33.16 8.48 -6.21
CA PHE A 89 -34.55 8.52 -6.65
C PHE A 89 -35.44 8.87 -5.47
N ASP A 90 -36.02 10.04 -5.50
CA ASP A 90 -37.02 10.51 -4.53
C ASP A 90 -38.39 10.14 -5.06
N PHE A 91 -38.91 8.95 -4.74
CA PHE A 91 -40.22 8.46 -5.25
C PHE A 91 -41.37 9.22 -4.63
N THR A 92 -41.25 9.60 -3.37
CA THR A 92 -42.17 10.43 -2.61
C THR A 92 -41.40 11.24 -1.59
N ASP A 93 -42.06 12.17 -0.90
CA ASP A 93 -41.44 12.91 0.23
C ASP A 93 -40.97 11.99 1.36
N GLN A 94 -41.45 10.74 1.37
CA GLN A 94 -41.12 9.76 2.41
C GLN A 94 -40.19 8.66 1.93
N VAL A 95 -40.11 8.38 0.62
CA VAL A 95 -39.35 7.20 0.11
C VAL A 95 -38.27 7.66 -0.86
N LYS A 96 -37.03 7.36 -0.46
CA LYS A 96 -35.81 7.63 -1.23
C LYS A 96 -35.03 6.35 -1.46
N LEU A 97 -34.60 6.12 -2.70
CA LEU A 97 -33.70 5.01 -3.07
C LEU A 97 -32.40 5.57 -3.61
N THR A 98 -31.29 5.14 -3.07
CA THR A 98 -29.96 5.43 -3.59
C THR A 98 -29.34 4.15 -4.15
N LEU A 99 -28.86 4.21 -5.38
CA LEU A 99 -28.12 3.14 -6.04
C LEU A 99 -26.75 3.65 -6.43
N GLY A 100 -25.71 2.91 -6.06
CA GLY A 100 -24.33 3.25 -6.39
C GLY A 100 -23.60 2.10 -7.07
N VAL A 101 -22.73 2.43 -7.99
CA VAL A 101 -21.79 1.52 -8.63
C VAL A 101 -20.41 2.17 -8.72
N ARG A 102 -19.35 1.38 -8.47
CA ARG A 102 -17.96 1.81 -8.62
C ARG A 102 -17.16 0.71 -9.29
N ARG A 103 -16.42 1.08 -10.32
CA ARG A 103 -15.38 0.25 -10.92
C ARG A 103 -14.03 0.77 -10.44
N SER A 104 -13.22 -0.11 -9.84
CA SER A 104 -11.87 0.20 -9.39
C SER A 104 -10.87 -0.72 -10.09
N GLU A 105 -9.71 -0.16 -10.42
CA GLU A 105 -8.56 -0.86 -11.01
C GLU A 105 -7.34 -0.42 -10.22
N ASP A 106 -6.57 -1.38 -9.71
CA ASP A 106 -5.36 -1.18 -8.92
C ASP A 106 -4.22 -1.95 -9.55
N GLU A 107 -3.10 -1.29 -9.80
CA GLU A 107 -1.82 -1.87 -10.17
C GLU A 107 -0.85 -1.73 -9.01
N LYS A 108 -0.10 -2.79 -8.71
CA LYS A 108 0.89 -2.80 -7.64
C LYS A 108 2.17 -3.45 -8.10
N ASP A 109 3.25 -2.68 -8.00
CA ASP A 109 4.60 -3.15 -8.18
C ASP A 109 5.30 -3.24 -6.83
N PHE A 110 6.00 -4.32 -6.62
CA PHE A 110 6.74 -4.59 -5.40
C PHE A 110 8.14 -5.06 -5.72
N SER A 111 9.13 -4.45 -5.10
CA SER A 111 10.52 -4.87 -5.17
C SER A 111 11.11 -4.97 -3.77
N ARG A 112 11.78 -6.06 -3.50
CA ARG A 112 12.54 -6.26 -2.26
C ARG A 112 13.93 -6.76 -2.59
N GLN A 113 14.92 -6.13 -1.99
CA GLN A 113 16.32 -6.51 -2.08
C GLN A 113 16.88 -6.68 -0.67
N GLN A 114 17.62 -7.75 -0.47
CA GLN A 114 18.24 -8.05 0.82
C GLN A 114 19.75 -8.20 0.63
N TYR A 115 20.49 -7.53 1.49
CA TYR A 115 21.94 -7.51 1.47
C TYR A 115 22.47 -7.96 2.83
N ALA A 116 23.53 -8.76 2.82
CA ALA A 116 24.33 -9.02 4.00
C ALA A 116 25.65 -8.23 3.89
N SER A 117 26.10 -7.66 4.97
CA SER A 117 27.36 -6.93 5.04
C SER A 117 28.19 -7.46 6.19
N ASP A 118 29.50 -7.38 6.06
CA ASP A 118 30.46 -7.73 7.11
C ASP A 118 30.51 -6.74 8.30
N GLY A 119 29.61 -5.76 8.30
CA GLY A 119 29.50 -4.77 9.38
C GLY A 119 30.63 -3.73 9.42
N ALA A 120 31.65 -3.85 8.61
CA ALA A 120 32.84 -3.01 8.65
C ALA A 120 32.74 -1.77 7.75
N GLY A 121 31.69 -1.02 7.78
CA GLY A 121 31.64 0.17 6.95
C GLY A 121 30.29 0.83 6.84
N PHE A 122 29.51 0.74 7.88
CA PHE A 122 28.23 1.43 7.90
C PHE A 122 28.41 2.95 7.91
N ALA A 123 28.27 3.55 6.74
CA ALA A 123 27.92 4.94 6.68
C ALA A 123 26.54 5.09 7.29
N LEU A 124 26.44 5.85 8.38
CA LEU A 124 25.21 6.11 9.13
C LEU A 124 24.12 6.85 8.33
N ILE A 125 24.32 7.03 7.04
CA ILE A 125 23.41 7.75 6.15
C ILE A 125 23.16 6.83 4.95
N PHE A 126 22.08 6.09 5.03
CA PHE A 126 21.56 5.35 3.88
C PHE A 126 20.17 5.87 3.54
N THR A 127 19.94 6.06 2.26
CA THR A 127 18.63 6.42 1.72
C THR A 127 18.05 5.22 0.97
N PRO A 128 16.72 5.10 0.87
CA PRO A 128 16.13 4.03 0.07
C PRO A 128 16.67 3.96 -1.35
N ASP A 129 16.91 5.10 -2.00
CA ASP A 129 17.41 5.17 -3.37
C ASP A 129 18.83 4.62 -3.53
N GLN A 130 19.64 4.62 -2.47
CA GLN A 130 20.95 3.98 -2.51
C GLN A 130 20.87 2.47 -2.73
N TYR A 131 19.81 1.83 -2.27
CA TYR A 131 19.65 0.37 -2.27
C TYR A 131 18.59 -0.12 -3.28
N LEU A 132 17.77 0.77 -3.81
CA LEU A 132 16.74 0.45 -4.81
C LEU A 132 17.10 0.92 -6.23
N GLY A 133 18.28 1.50 -6.41
CA GLY A 133 18.79 1.92 -7.73
C GLY A 133 19.16 0.73 -8.63
N PRO A 134 19.52 0.98 -9.89
CA PRO A 134 19.96 -0.05 -10.83
C PRO A 134 21.37 -0.59 -10.50
N TRP A 135 21.58 -0.94 -9.29
CA TRP A 135 22.86 -1.37 -8.78
C TRP A 135 23.14 -2.83 -9.11
N THR A 136 24.32 -3.07 -9.63
CA THR A 136 25.01 -4.32 -9.37
C THR A 136 25.71 -4.18 -8.03
N ASN A 137 25.05 -4.55 -6.93
CA ASN A 137 25.72 -4.65 -5.66
C ASN A 137 26.69 -5.83 -5.70
N PRO A 138 28.00 -5.62 -5.58
CA PRO A 138 28.97 -6.72 -5.54
C PRO A 138 28.81 -7.64 -4.31
N LEU A 139 28.01 -7.22 -3.32
CA LEU A 139 27.68 -8.00 -2.12
C LEU A 139 26.29 -8.66 -2.22
N ALA A 140 25.54 -8.44 -3.29
CA ALA A 140 24.36 -9.21 -3.59
C ALA A 140 24.80 -10.61 -4.06
N ASP A 141 25.21 -11.43 -3.13
CA ASP A 141 25.41 -12.83 -3.39
C ASP A 141 24.03 -13.45 -3.68
N GLU A 142 23.88 -14.01 -4.87
CA GLU A 142 22.67 -14.71 -5.27
C GLU A 142 22.31 -15.86 -4.31
N THR A 143 23.26 -16.33 -3.51
CA THR A 143 23.07 -17.35 -2.47
C THR A 143 22.35 -16.86 -1.23
N PHE A 144 22.43 -15.57 -0.90
CA PHE A 144 21.64 -14.92 0.16
C PHE A 144 20.58 -13.97 -0.40
N GLY A 145 20.59 -13.78 -1.70
CA GLY A 145 19.78 -12.80 -2.39
C GLY A 145 18.31 -13.22 -2.49
N LEU A 146 17.54 -12.86 -1.52
CA LEU A 146 16.09 -12.82 -1.67
C LEU A 146 15.70 -11.53 -2.40
N ASN A 147 16.17 -11.38 -3.64
CA ASN A 147 15.66 -10.37 -4.53
C ASN A 147 14.30 -10.84 -5.03
N TYR A 148 13.28 -10.11 -4.68
CA TYR A 148 11.91 -10.42 -5.06
C TYR A 148 11.30 -9.22 -5.78
N ASN A 149 10.80 -9.45 -6.98
CA ASN A 149 10.04 -8.49 -7.75
C ASN A 149 8.70 -9.11 -8.11
N ALA A 150 7.63 -8.39 -7.92
CA ALA A 150 6.30 -8.83 -8.30
C ALA A 150 5.46 -7.64 -8.77
N SER A 151 4.67 -7.88 -9.79
CA SER A 151 3.65 -6.95 -10.29
C SER A 151 2.31 -7.66 -10.30
N LYS A 152 1.24 -6.96 -9.93
CA LYS A 152 -0.10 -7.53 -9.90
C LYS A 152 -1.18 -6.46 -10.08
N ASP A 153 -2.09 -6.78 -10.99
CA ASP A 153 -3.29 -6.00 -11.24
C ASP A 153 -4.48 -6.61 -10.48
N PHE A 154 -5.30 -5.72 -9.95
CA PHE A 154 -6.54 -6.07 -9.29
C PHE A 154 -7.65 -5.18 -9.83
N SER A 155 -8.84 -5.72 -9.97
CA SER A 155 -9.98 -4.91 -10.35
C SER A 155 -11.25 -5.46 -9.75
N ALA A 156 -12.19 -4.56 -9.45
CA ALA A 156 -13.50 -4.95 -8.97
C ALA A 156 -14.57 -3.94 -9.38
N THR A 157 -15.77 -4.45 -9.51
CA THR A 157 -16.98 -3.63 -9.57
C THR A 157 -17.75 -3.85 -8.28
N THR A 158 -17.97 -2.79 -7.54
CA THR A 158 -18.78 -2.79 -6.32
C THR A 158 -20.05 -2.02 -6.53
N TRP A 159 -21.07 -2.35 -5.76
CA TRP A 159 -22.37 -1.67 -5.82
C TRP A 159 -22.98 -1.53 -4.43
N ARG A 160 -23.88 -0.58 -4.30
CA ARG A 160 -24.68 -0.38 -3.09
C ARG A 160 -26.14 -0.02 -3.46
N ALA A 161 -27.04 -0.39 -2.57
CA ALA A 161 -28.41 0.07 -2.60
C ALA A 161 -28.83 0.47 -1.18
N VAL A 162 -29.46 1.62 -1.06
CA VAL A 162 -29.97 2.16 0.21
C VAL A 162 -31.40 2.60 -0.02
N LEU A 163 -32.32 2.11 0.81
CA LEU A 163 -33.70 2.54 0.84
C LEU A 163 -33.96 3.27 2.15
N ASP A 164 -34.34 4.53 2.05
CA ASP A 164 -34.71 5.39 3.16
C ASP A 164 -36.24 5.55 3.19
N TYR A 165 -36.82 5.47 4.40
CA TYR A 165 -38.23 5.71 4.63
C TYR A 165 -38.43 6.70 5.78
N GLN A 166 -38.96 7.87 5.49
CA GLN A 166 -39.32 8.88 6.47
C GLN A 166 -40.69 8.53 7.04
N VAL A 167 -40.72 8.04 8.27
CA VAL A 167 -41.97 7.63 8.96
C VAL A 167 -42.81 8.86 9.37
N ASP A 168 -42.12 9.85 9.94
CA ASP A 168 -42.68 11.15 10.33
C ASP A 168 -41.54 12.22 10.29
N GLU A 169 -41.85 13.47 10.65
CA GLU A 169 -40.89 14.59 10.58
C GLU A 169 -39.61 14.36 11.42
N ASN A 170 -39.64 13.47 12.41
CA ASN A 170 -38.54 13.23 13.36
C ASN A 170 -37.93 11.84 13.24
N THR A 171 -38.57 10.94 12.49
CA THR A 171 -38.20 9.51 12.47
C THR A 171 -37.97 9.03 11.04
N MET A 172 -36.76 8.56 10.77
CA MET A 172 -36.39 7.90 9.52
C MET A 172 -35.89 6.48 9.80
N VAL A 173 -36.25 5.53 8.96
CA VAL A 173 -35.75 4.16 8.95
C VAL A 173 -35.06 3.89 7.61
N TYR A 174 -33.94 3.22 7.61
CA TYR A 174 -33.26 2.84 6.38
C TYR A 174 -32.79 1.39 6.40
N GLY A 175 -32.65 0.84 5.21
CA GLY A 175 -32.03 -0.46 4.96
C GLY A 175 -30.97 -0.33 3.85
N SER A 176 -29.82 -0.99 4.01
CA SER A 176 -28.76 -0.95 3.03
C SER A 176 -28.15 -2.31 2.75
N ILE A 177 -27.72 -2.51 1.51
CA ILE A 177 -26.90 -3.63 1.08
C ILE A 177 -25.79 -3.12 0.16
N ALA A 178 -24.57 -3.63 0.36
CA ALA A 178 -23.41 -3.21 -0.43
C ALA A 178 -22.42 -4.35 -0.60
N THR A 179 -21.64 -4.29 -1.68
CA THR A 179 -20.44 -5.10 -1.84
C THR A 179 -19.21 -4.26 -1.52
N GLY A 180 -18.16 -4.89 -0.99
CA GLY A 180 -16.88 -4.26 -0.71
C GLY A 180 -15.76 -4.82 -1.58
N TYR A 181 -14.68 -4.05 -1.70
CA TYR A 181 -13.46 -4.45 -2.39
C TYR A 181 -12.24 -3.96 -1.63
N VAL A 182 -11.25 -4.84 -1.52
CA VAL A 182 -9.91 -4.51 -1.04
C VAL A 182 -8.93 -5.14 -2.02
N ALA A 183 -8.07 -4.33 -2.61
CA ALA A 183 -7.01 -4.83 -3.48
C ALA A 183 -6.07 -5.73 -2.69
N GLY A 184 -5.67 -6.86 -3.29
CA GLY A 184 -4.68 -7.77 -2.73
C GLY A 184 -3.32 -7.12 -2.49
N GLY A 185 -2.40 -7.87 -1.90
CA GLY A 185 -1.03 -7.45 -1.64
C GLY A 185 -0.06 -8.62 -1.83
N PHE A 186 1.22 -8.35 -1.59
CA PHE A 186 2.29 -9.34 -1.62
C PHE A 186 2.59 -9.82 -0.19
N THR A 187 2.86 -11.12 -0.04
CA THR A 187 3.23 -11.78 1.22
C THR A 187 4.57 -12.50 1.08
#